data_4cd3a3eb194aff0d17562478c8525e97
#
_entry.id   4cd3a3eb194aff0d17562478c8525e97
#
_cell.length_a   1.000
_cell.length_b   1.000
_cell.length_c   1.000
_cell.angle_alpha   90.00
_cell.angle_beta   90.00
_cell.angle_gamma   90.00
#
_symmetry.space_group_name_H-M   'P 1'
#
loop_
_entity.id
_entity.type
_entity.pdbx_description
1 polymer ?
#
loop_
_entity_poly.entity_id
_entity_poly.type
_entity_poly.pdbx_seq_one_letter_code
_entity_poly.pdbx_strand_id
1 'polypeptide(L)'
;MKPMATRADVRRIALKLPKVAEAEVGFAFSVPDKKGKLKGFVWVWMERVVPKKPRVPNPGVIAVRVANLGQKSALLSAEPKKFFTEPHYDGFPAVLVRLDAVSVADLKVLIAEAWRCQAPAELAQHKR
;
A
#
# COMPACT_ATOMS: atom_id res chain seq x y z
N MET A 1 4.43 1.78 25.39
CA MET A 1 3.68 2.29 24.24
C MET A 1 4.09 1.54 22.97
N LYS A 2 3.11 1.10 22.22
CA LYS A 2 3.39 0.38 20.97
C LYS A 2 3.97 1.35 19.94
N PRO A 3 5.10 1.02 19.31
CA PRO A 3 5.65 1.90 18.27
C PRO A 3 4.77 1.88 17.01
N MET A 4 4.67 3.03 16.41
CA MET A 4 3.94 3.16 15.15
C MET A 4 4.82 2.72 14.00
N ALA A 5 4.21 2.38 12.88
CA ALA A 5 4.93 1.91 11.70
C ALA A 5 5.66 3.05 11.01
N THR A 6 6.72 2.71 10.30
CA THR A 6 7.52 3.66 9.54
C THR A 6 7.69 3.17 8.11
N ARG A 7 8.23 4.03 7.24
CA ARG A 7 8.53 3.62 5.86
C ARG A 7 9.55 2.49 5.82
N ALA A 8 10.50 2.47 6.77
CA ALA A 8 11.45 1.37 6.85
C ALA A 8 10.74 0.04 7.13
N ASP A 9 9.71 0.07 7.96
CA ASP A 9 8.90 -1.12 8.23
C ASP A 9 8.19 -1.59 6.96
N VAL A 10 7.62 -0.65 6.20
CA VAL A 10 6.95 -0.97 4.93
C VAL A 10 7.91 -1.69 4.00
N ARG A 11 9.11 -1.13 3.83
CA ARG A 11 10.11 -1.70 2.94
C ARG A 11 10.50 -3.12 3.38
N ARG A 12 10.77 -3.28 4.66
CA ARG A 12 11.18 -4.58 5.21
C ARG A 12 10.10 -5.64 4.98
N ILE A 13 8.85 -5.28 5.25
CA ILE A 13 7.73 -6.21 5.10
C ILE A 13 7.50 -6.56 3.63
N ALA A 14 7.48 -5.55 2.76
CA ALA A 14 7.22 -5.77 1.35
C ALA A 14 8.29 -6.65 0.71
N LEU A 15 9.56 -6.39 1.03
CA LEU A 15 10.65 -7.13 0.40
C LEU A 15 10.77 -8.58 0.86
N LYS A 16 10.10 -8.95 1.93
CA LYS A 16 10.05 -10.36 2.37
C LYS A 16 9.04 -11.17 1.57
N LEU A 17 8.16 -10.54 0.84
CA LEU A 17 7.17 -11.25 0.05
C LEU A 17 7.79 -11.74 -1.26
N PRO A 18 7.29 -12.87 -1.82
CA PRO A 18 7.91 -13.45 -3.02
C PRO A 18 7.90 -12.51 -4.21
N LYS A 19 9.04 -12.47 -4.89
CA LYS A 19 9.21 -11.78 -6.19
C LYS A 19 8.91 -10.29 -6.19
N VAL A 20 8.99 -9.64 -5.03
CA VAL A 20 8.74 -8.21 -4.95
C VAL A 20 9.90 -7.44 -5.56
N ALA A 21 9.56 -6.45 -6.38
CA ALA A 21 10.51 -5.51 -6.95
C ALA A 21 10.33 -4.15 -6.32
N GLU A 22 11.43 -3.53 -5.95
CA GLU A 22 11.43 -2.18 -5.40
C GLU A 22 11.77 -1.19 -6.52
N ALA A 23 11.04 -0.08 -6.61
CA ALA A 23 11.31 0.94 -7.61
C ALA A 23 12.68 1.56 -7.38
N GLU A 24 13.40 1.84 -8.46
CA GLU A 24 14.71 2.49 -8.36
C GLU A 24 14.57 3.93 -7.90
N VAL A 25 13.49 4.58 -8.30
CA VAL A 25 13.24 5.97 -7.93
C VAL A 25 11.87 6.03 -7.29
N GLY A 26 11.79 6.71 -6.16
CA GLY A 26 10.55 6.80 -5.42
C GLY A 26 10.39 5.62 -4.48
N PHE A 27 9.28 5.61 -3.77
CA PHE A 27 9.01 4.57 -2.78
C PHE A 27 7.80 3.77 -3.27
N ALA A 28 8.07 2.64 -3.91
CA ALA A 28 7.01 1.82 -4.48
C ALA A 28 7.47 0.38 -4.61
N PHE A 29 6.53 -0.55 -4.42
CA PHE A 29 6.80 -1.98 -4.47
C PHE A 29 5.79 -2.65 -5.38
N SER A 30 6.27 -3.58 -6.19
CA SER A 30 5.47 -4.27 -7.20
C SER A 30 5.77 -5.74 -7.22
N VAL A 31 4.88 -6.51 -7.82
CA VAL A 31 5.09 -7.93 -8.06
C VAL A 31 4.75 -8.21 -9.52
N PRO A 32 5.53 -9.05 -10.23
CA PRO A 32 5.24 -9.33 -11.64
C PRO A 32 4.04 -10.26 -11.79
N ASP A 33 3.22 -9.99 -12.81
CA ASP A 33 2.12 -10.89 -13.15
C ASP A 33 2.68 -12.04 -14.00
N LYS A 34 1.79 -12.88 -14.55
CA LYS A 34 2.19 -14.05 -15.34
C LYS A 34 3.03 -13.68 -16.55
N LYS A 35 2.83 -12.49 -17.07
CA LYS A 35 3.55 -12.02 -18.26
C LYS A 35 4.78 -11.20 -17.90
N GLY A 36 5.09 -11.08 -16.63
CA GLY A 36 6.23 -10.31 -16.18
C GLY A 36 5.98 -8.83 -16.01
N LYS A 37 4.75 -8.38 -16.21
CA LYS A 37 4.40 -6.97 -16.03
C LYS A 37 4.30 -6.67 -14.54
N LEU A 38 4.98 -5.63 -14.10
CA LEU A 38 4.97 -5.25 -12.68
C LEU A 38 3.64 -4.62 -12.29
N LYS A 39 3.06 -5.12 -11.21
CA LYS A 39 1.81 -4.61 -10.65
C LYS A 39 2.09 -4.04 -9.28
N GLY A 40 1.87 -2.74 -9.12
CA GLY A 40 2.11 -2.07 -7.85
C GLY A 40 1.10 -2.48 -6.78
N PHE A 41 1.57 -2.70 -5.57
CA PHE A 41 0.69 -3.04 -4.47
C PHE A 41 0.86 -2.13 -3.25
N VAL A 42 1.98 -1.40 -3.15
CA VAL A 42 2.22 -0.40 -2.11
C VAL A 42 3.08 0.70 -2.71
N TRP A 43 2.69 1.95 -2.49
CA TRP A 43 3.50 3.07 -3.01
C TRP A 43 3.26 4.31 -2.15
N VAL A 44 4.17 5.29 -2.27
CA VAL A 44 4.05 6.54 -1.53
C VAL A 44 2.91 7.38 -2.10
N TRP A 45 2.17 8.07 -1.22
CA TRP A 45 1.14 8.99 -1.67
C TRP A 45 1.79 10.31 -2.07
N MET A 46 1.48 10.74 -3.30
CA MET A 46 1.95 12.02 -3.81
C MET A 46 0.91 13.07 -3.51
N GLU A 47 1.20 13.93 -2.57
CA GLU A 47 0.25 14.90 -2.05
C GLU A 47 0.44 16.27 -2.71
N ARG A 48 -0.67 16.94 -3.02
CA ARG A 48 -0.62 18.32 -3.49
C ARG A 48 -0.78 19.24 -2.28
N VAL A 49 0.35 19.69 -1.77
CA VAL A 49 0.37 20.54 -0.58
C VAL A 49 0.06 21.98 -0.94
N VAL A 50 0.61 22.43 -2.06
CA VAL A 50 0.42 23.82 -2.52
C VAL A 50 -0.37 23.78 -3.84
N PRO A 51 -1.52 24.48 -3.93
CA PRO A 51 -2.27 24.50 -5.19
C PRO A 51 -1.40 24.97 -6.34
N LYS A 52 -1.60 24.36 -7.50
CA LYS A 52 -0.87 24.67 -8.74
C LYS A 52 0.61 24.32 -8.74
N LYS A 53 1.11 23.73 -7.68
CA LYS A 53 2.48 23.23 -7.63
C LYS A 53 2.46 21.71 -7.84
N PRO A 54 3.59 21.12 -8.25
CA PRO A 54 3.65 19.67 -8.39
C PRO A 54 3.35 18.95 -7.08
N ARG A 55 2.82 17.74 -7.20
CA ARG A 55 2.61 16.89 -6.03
C ARG A 55 3.95 16.46 -5.46
N VAL A 56 4.00 16.27 -4.15
CA VAL A 56 5.22 15.85 -3.48
C VAL A 56 4.95 14.60 -2.64
N PRO A 57 5.96 13.74 -2.43
CA PRO A 57 5.75 12.55 -1.59
C PRO A 57 5.43 12.92 -0.16
N ASN A 58 4.46 12.24 0.43
CA ASN A 58 4.15 12.41 1.85
C ASN A 58 4.84 11.28 2.61
N PRO A 59 5.81 11.57 3.48
CA PRO A 59 6.58 10.51 4.14
C PRO A 59 5.81 9.71 5.17
N GLY A 60 4.65 10.20 5.60
CA GLY A 60 3.85 9.53 6.62
C GLY A 60 2.66 8.76 6.09
N VAL A 61 2.46 8.73 4.77
CA VAL A 61 1.29 8.09 4.18
C VAL A 61 1.70 7.22 3.00
N ILE A 62 1.16 6.01 2.96
CA ILE A 62 1.35 5.12 1.81
C ILE A 62 0.00 4.75 1.23
N ALA A 63 -0.01 4.39 -0.04
CA ALA A 63 -1.19 3.83 -0.69
C ALA A 63 -1.03 2.32 -0.72
N VAL A 64 -2.08 1.60 -0.38
CA VAL A 64 -2.07 0.14 -0.30
C VAL A 64 -3.23 -0.39 -1.13
N ARG A 65 -2.93 -1.30 -2.05
CA ARG A 65 -3.94 -1.92 -2.90
C ARG A 65 -4.87 -2.80 -2.07
N VAL A 66 -6.17 -2.74 -2.37
CA VAL A 66 -7.16 -3.62 -1.74
C VAL A 66 -7.89 -4.40 -2.83
N ALA A 67 -8.65 -5.42 -2.42
CA ALA A 67 -9.25 -6.36 -3.36
C ALA A 67 -10.30 -5.69 -4.26
N ASN A 68 -11.11 -4.80 -3.69
CA ASN A 68 -12.19 -4.17 -4.44
C ASN A 68 -12.70 -2.96 -3.68
N LEU A 69 -13.64 -2.26 -4.27
CA LEU A 69 -14.19 -1.04 -3.67
C LEU A 69 -15.00 -1.33 -2.41
N GLY A 70 -15.58 -2.52 -2.32
CA GLY A 70 -16.30 -2.93 -1.11
C GLY A 70 -15.37 -3.04 0.09
N GLN A 71 -14.21 -3.65 -0.11
CA GLN A 71 -13.21 -3.76 0.95
C GLN A 71 -12.69 -2.37 1.33
N LYS A 72 -12.46 -1.51 0.32
CA LYS A 72 -12.04 -0.14 0.56
C LYS A 72 -13.04 0.57 1.47
N SER A 73 -14.31 0.49 1.12
CA SER A 73 -15.37 1.13 1.88
C SER A 73 -15.43 0.61 3.32
N ALA A 74 -15.26 -0.69 3.49
CA ALA A 74 -15.28 -1.32 4.81
C ALA A 74 -14.13 -0.80 5.70
N LEU A 75 -12.93 -0.69 5.14
CA LEU A 75 -11.77 -0.17 5.89
C LEU A 75 -11.96 1.29 6.27
N LEU A 76 -12.45 2.10 5.33
CA LEU A 76 -12.66 3.52 5.60
C LEU A 76 -13.69 3.74 6.69
N SER A 77 -14.75 2.94 6.71
CA SER A 77 -15.80 3.04 7.71
C SER A 77 -15.36 2.52 9.07
N ALA A 78 -14.64 1.39 9.08
CA ALA A 78 -14.28 0.74 10.31
C ALA A 78 -13.17 1.47 11.08
N GLU A 79 -12.19 2.03 10.36
CA GLU A 79 -11.04 2.62 11.01
C GLU A 79 -10.61 3.93 10.34
N PRO A 80 -11.43 4.96 10.46
CA PRO A 80 -11.15 6.24 9.79
C PRO A 80 -9.92 6.97 10.31
N LYS A 81 -9.39 6.57 11.47
CA LYS A 81 -8.14 7.16 11.97
C LYS A 81 -6.92 6.59 11.28
N LYS A 82 -7.04 5.39 10.71
CA LYS A 82 -5.93 4.71 10.04
C LYS A 82 -5.96 4.90 8.54
N PHE A 83 -7.15 4.93 7.96
CA PHE A 83 -7.34 4.89 6.50
C PHE A 83 -8.15 6.07 6.02
N PHE A 84 -7.79 6.56 4.84
CA PHE A 84 -8.58 7.63 4.22
C PHE A 84 -8.45 7.52 2.71
N THR A 85 -9.18 8.35 2.02
CA THR A 85 -9.11 8.45 0.57
C THR A 85 -9.15 9.93 0.20
N GLU A 86 -8.90 10.23 -1.06
CA GLU A 86 -8.99 11.60 -1.56
C GLU A 86 -9.48 11.52 -3.00
N PRO A 87 -9.93 12.65 -3.61
CA PRO A 87 -10.61 12.57 -4.90
C PRO A 87 -9.86 11.84 -6.00
N HIS A 88 -8.53 11.95 -6.01
CA HIS A 88 -7.72 11.27 -7.02
C HIS A 88 -7.83 9.75 -6.91
N TYR A 89 -8.16 9.24 -5.73
CA TYR A 89 -8.27 7.80 -5.46
C TYR A 89 -9.70 7.30 -5.41
N ASP A 90 -10.68 8.18 -5.57
CA ASP A 90 -12.08 7.74 -5.57
C ASP A 90 -12.32 6.79 -6.74
N GLY A 91 -13.00 5.69 -6.48
CA GLY A 91 -13.25 4.68 -7.50
C GLY A 91 -12.09 3.76 -7.78
N PHE A 92 -10.95 3.95 -7.12
CA PHE A 92 -9.78 3.11 -7.30
C PHE A 92 -9.59 2.20 -6.07
N PRO A 93 -9.31 0.91 -6.26
CA PRO A 93 -9.23 -0.03 -5.13
C PRO A 93 -7.90 0.04 -4.38
N ALA A 94 -7.64 1.18 -3.77
CA ALA A 94 -6.51 1.38 -2.87
C ALA A 94 -6.94 2.35 -1.78
N VAL A 95 -6.36 2.20 -0.59
CA VAL A 95 -6.60 3.13 0.52
C VAL A 95 -5.31 3.83 0.87
N LEU A 96 -5.43 5.02 1.42
CA LEU A 96 -4.29 5.75 1.97
C LEU A 96 -4.19 5.41 3.45
N VAL A 97 -2.98 5.09 3.89
CA VAL A 97 -2.72 4.59 5.25
C VAL A 97 -1.82 5.56 5.97
N ARG A 98 -2.28 6.01 7.14
CA ARG A 98 -1.46 6.86 8.01
C ARG A 98 -0.53 5.97 8.81
N LEU A 99 0.76 6.05 8.51
CA LEU A 99 1.74 5.17 9.16
C LEU A 99 1.81 5.38 10.66
N ASP A 100 1.57 6.60 11.12
CA ASP A 100 1.60 6.88 12.55
C ASP A 100 0.34 6.40 13.29
N ALA A 101 -0.61 5.83 12.58
CA ALA A 101 -1.84 5.31 13.19
C ALA A 101 -1.93 3.79 13.14
N VAL A 102 -0.98 3.11 12.50
CA VAL A 102 -1.01 1.65 12.39
C VAL A 102 0.22 1.04 13.05
N SER A 103 0.05 -0.17 13.57
CA SER A 103 1.17 -0.92 14.14
C SER A 103 1.87 -1.71 13.04
N VAL A 104 3.04 -2.25 13.36
CA VAL A 104 3.75 -3.14 12.44
C VAL A 104 2.90 -4.38 12.13
N ALA A 105 2.19 -4.89 13.14
CA ALA A 105 1.30 -6.05 12.95
C ALA A 105 0.19 -5.74 11.95
N ASP A 106 -0.45 -4.57 12.08
CA ASP A 106 -1.47 -4.14 11.12
C ASP A 106 -0.89 -4.05 9.73
N LEU A 107 0.30 -3.47 9.64
CA LEU A 107 0.96 -3.24 8.36
C LEU A 107 1.28 -4.54 7.65
N LYS A 108 1.72 -5.56 8.40
CA LYS A 108 2.02 -6.87 7.82
C LYS A 108 0.80 -7.47 7.13
N VAL A 109 -0.35 -7.38 7.78
CA VAL A 109 -1.60 -7.92 7.22
C VAL A 109 -1.99 -7.14 5.97
N LEU A 110 -1.95 -5.82 6.04
CA LEU A 110 -2.33 -4.96 4.91
C LEU A 110 -1.45 -5.21 3.70
N ILE A 111 -0.16 -5.26 3.89
CA ILE A 111 0.78 -5.41 2.78
C ILE A 111 0.70 -6.80 2.18
N ALA A 112 0.57 -7.84 3.01
CA ALA A 112 0.41 -9.20 2.51
C ALA A 112 -0.84 -9.34 1.66
N GLU A 113 -1.95 -8.73 2.09
CA GLU A 113 -3.19 -8.79 1.32
C GLU A 113 -3.06 -8.00 0.02
N ALA A 114 -2.39 -6.85 0.05
CA ALA A 114 -2.16 -6.06 -1.15
C ALA A 114 -1.34 -6.84 -2.17
N TRP A 115 -0.28 -7.51 -1.71
CA TRP A 115 0.54 -8.37 -2.56
C TRP A 115 -0.31 -9.47 -3.19
N ARG A 116 -1.15 -10.11 -2.38
CA ARG A 116 -2.01 -11.20 -2.86
C ARG A 116 -2.98 -10.73 -3.94
N CYS A 117 -3.43 -9.47 -3.86
CA CYS A 117 -4.32 -8.92 -4.89
C CYS A 117 -3.65 -8.82 -6.24
N GLN A 118 -2.34 -8.60 -6.27
CA GLN A 118 -1.63 -8.32 -7.51
C GLN A 118 -0.79 -9.48 -8.01
N ALA A 119 -0.42 -10.42 -7.14
CA ALA A 119 0.41 -11.56 -7.52
C ALA A 119 -0.40 -12.57 -8.34
N PRO A 120 0.26 -13.32 -9.24
CA PRO A 120 -0.43 -14.39 -9.96
C PRO A 120 -0.95 -15.44 -8.98
N ALA A 121 -2.03 -16.11 -9.36
CA ALA A 121 -2.69 -17.06 -8.47
C ALA A 121 -1.75 -18.15 -7.96
N GLU A 122 -0.91 -18.72 -8.84
CA GLU A 122 0.02 -19.76 -8.40
C GLU A 122 0.99 -19.26 -7.35
N LEU A 123 1.47 -18.05 -7.52
CA LEU A 123 2.41 -17.47 -6.57
C LEU A 123 1.73 -17.15 -5.25
N ALA A 124 0.51 -16.64 -5.31
CA ALA A 124 -0.25 -16.31 -4.11
C ALA A 124 -0.58 -17.56 -3.30
N GLN A 125 -0.82 -18.69 -3.96
CA GLN A 125 -1.11 -19.94 -3.27
C GLN A 125 0.10 -20.47 -2.50
N HIS A 126 1.31 -20.18 -2.96
CA HIS A 126 2.53 -20.64 -2.29
C HIS A 126 2.94 -19.72 -1.16
N LYS A 127 2.26 -18.62 -0.99
CA LYS A 127 2.56 -17.65 0.04
C LYS A 127 2.22 -18.20 1.42
N ARG A 128 3.16 -18.20 2.33
CA ARG A 128 2.92 -18.58 3.72
C ARG A 128 3.75 -17.76 4.67
#